data_65c9893492b161cb800df84cb141d308
#
_entry.id   65c9893492b161cb800df84cb141d308
#
_cell.length_a   1.000
_cell.length_b   1.000
_cell.length_c   1.000
_cell.angle_alpha   90.00
_cell.angle_beta   90.00
_cell.angle_gamma   90.00
#
_symmetry.space_group_name_H-M   'P 1'
#
loop_
_entity.id
_entity.type
_entity.pdbx_description
1 polymer ?
#
loop_
_entity_poly.entity_id
_entity_poly.type
_entity_poly.pdbx_seq_one_letter_code
_entity_poly.pdbx_strand_id
1 'polypeptide(L)'
;MKTFMQTKENVARDWYVIDAKDMPLGRVAAKAASMLRGKHKVTYTPHVDCGDNIIIINAKEVLLTGNKLEGKKYYDHSRYAGGLRTRTAKEMVENYPVEMVERAVKGMLPHNRLGRQMYKKLFVYEGNEHPHAAQQPKEIKVGRE
;
A
#
# COMPACT_ATOMS: atom_id res chain seq x y z
N MET A 1 25.69 -26.18 11.54
CA MET A 1 25.14 -24.80 11.57
C MET A 1 23.77 -24.82 10.94
N LYS A 2 22.72 -24.40 11.66
CA LYS A 2 21.36 -24.34 11.09
C LYS A 2 21.06 -22.90 10.68
N THR A 3 20.65 -22.69 9.44
CA THR A 3 20.18 -21.40 8.94
C THR A 3 18.82 -21.10 9.54
N PHE A 4 18.60 -19.85 10.02
CA PHE A 4 17.31 -19.42 10.53
C PHE A 4 16.31 -19.31 9.37
N MET A 5 15.14 -19.92 9.54
CA MET A 5 14.00 -19.79 8.63
C MET A 5 12.76 -19.47 9.45
N GLN A 6 12.07 -18.39 9.07
CA GLN A 6 10.83 -18.00 9.72
C GLN A 6 9.70 -18.98 9.38
N THR A 7 8.90 -19.33 10.37
CA THR A 7 7.66 -20.10 10.20
C THR A 7 6.44 -19.20 10.36
N LYS A 8 5.28 -19.63 9.88
CA LYS A 8 4.03 -18.86 9.98
C LYS A 8 3.62 -18.57 11.44
N GLU A 9 3.98 -19.46 12.35
CA GLU A 9 3.62 -19.38 13.77
C GLU A 9 4.48 -18.38 14.54
N ASN A 10 5.73 -18.17 14.11
CA ASN A 10 6.70 -17.34 14.82
C ASN A 10 6.80 -15.91 14.29
N VAL A 11 5.92 -15.52 13.36
CA VAL A 11 5.93 -14.15 12.80
C VAL A 11 5.32 -13.16 13.77
N ALA A 12 6.14 -12.26 14.32
CA ALA A 12 5.66 -11.06 15.01
C ALA A 12 5.26 -9.99 13.98
N ARG A 13 4.08 -9.40 14.13
CA ARG A 13 3.55 -8.34 13.25
C ARG A 13 3.25 -7.11 14.08
N ASP A 14 3.86 -6.01 13.69
CA ASP A 14 3.58 -4.69 14.23
C ASP A 14 2.58 -3.92 13.36
N TRP A 15 2.05 -2.83 13.91
CA TRP A 15 1.17 -1.91 13.22
C TRP A 15 1.88 -0.58 13.00
N TYR A 16 1.79 -0.06 11.78
CA TYR A 16 2.40 1.20 11.41
C TYR A 16 1.42 2.10 10.67
N VAL A 17 1.53 3.40 10.95
CA VAL A 17 0.80 4.46 10.23
C VAL A 17 1.76 5.24 9.35
N ILE A 18 1.36 5.46 8.11
CA ILE A 18 2.03 6.32 7.14
C ILE A 18 1.09 7.47 6.79
N ASP A 19 1.53 8.69 7.02
CA ASP A 19 0.82 9.88 6.55
C ASP A 19 1.20 10.13 5.10
N ALA A 20 0.18 10.17 4.23
CA ALA A 20 0.36 10.38 2.80
C ALA A 20 0.21 11.86 2.37
N LYS A 21 -0.07 12.76 3.34
CA LYS A 21 -0.23 14.19 3.07
C LYS A 21 1.01 14.79 2.41
N ASP A 22 0.80 15.51 1.29
CA ASP A 22 1.86 16.18 0.52
C ASP A 22 3.01 15.27 0.07
N MET A 23 2.81 13.94 0.12
CA MET A 23 3.82 12.97 -0.27
C MET A 23 3.55 12.40 -1.67
N PRO A 24 4.59 12.19 -2.49
CA PRO A 24 4.42 11.55 -3.79
C PRO A 24 3.86 10.13 -3.65
N LEU A 25 2.78 9.83 -4.40
CA LEU A 25 2.09 8.52 -4.37
C LEU A 25 3.05 7.34 -4.49
N GLY A 26 4.02 7.42 -5.41
CA GLY A 26 4.97 6.33 -5.64
C GLY A 26 5.88 6.06 -4.45
N ARG A 27 6.30 7.08 -3.72
CA ARG A 27 7.15 6.93 -2.52
C ARG A 27 6.38 6.32 -1.36
N VAL A 28 5.16 6.79 -1.12
CA VAL A 28 4.26 6.20 -0.11
C VAL A 28 4.01 4.72 -0.42
N ALA A 29 3.65 4.41 -1.67
CA ALA A 29 3.37 3.05 -2.10
C ALA A 29 4.61 2.14 -2.00
N ALA A 30 5.80 2.61 -2.39
CA ALA A 30 7.04 1.84 -2.30
C ALA A 30 7.43 1.52 -0.85
N LYS A 31 7.30 2.50 0.05
CA LYS A 31 7.55 2.29 1.49
C LYS A 31 6.56 1.29 2.08
N ALA A 32 5.27 1.48 1.83
CA ALA A 32 4.22 0.57 2.28
C ALA A 32 4.42 -0.86 1.75
N ALA A 33 4.70 -1.04 0.45
CA ALA A 33 4.94 -2.35 -0.14
C ALA A 33 6.18 -3.06 0.44
N SER A 34 7.27 -2.32 0.68
CA SER A 34 8.47 -2.86 1.33
C SER A 34 8.18 -3.41 2.73
N MET A 35 7.37 -2.68 3.51
CA MET A 35 7.00 -3.08 4.87
C MET A 35 5.97 -4.20 4.89
N LEU A 36 4.97 -4.18 4.01
CA LEU A 36 4.01 -5.27 3.84
C LEU A 36 4.69 -6.58 3.46
N ARG A 37 5.75 -6.52 2.67
CA ARG A 37 6.58 -7.67 2.32
C ARG A 37 7.50 -8.12 3.45
N GLY A 38 7.85 -7.22 4.38
CA GLY A 38 8.74 -7.51 5.50
C GLY A 38 10.23 -7.38 5.18
N LYS A 39 10.58 -6.67 4.10
CA LYS A 39 12.00 -6.48 3.71
C LYS A 39 12.84 -5.70 4.72
N HIS A 40 12.22 -4.96 5.63
CA HIS A 40 12.90 -4.22 6.70
C HIS A 40 13.31 -5.10 7.87
N LYS A 41 12.80 -6.35 7.95
CA LYS A 41 13.09 -7.29 9.04
C LYS A 41 14.32 -8.14 8.72
N VAL A 42 15.16 -8.33 9.72
CA VAL A 42 16.32 -9.27 9.63
C VAL A 42 15.85 -10.71 9.41
N THR A 43 14.70 -11.06 9.97
CA THR A 43 14.08 -12.39 9.87
C THR A 43 13.31 -12.63 8.57
N TYR A 44 13.47 -11.75 7.58
CA TYR A 44 12.78 -11.89 6.30
C TYR A 44 13.02 -13.23 5.63
N THR A 45 11.95 -13.94 5.31
CA THR A 45 11.98 -15.21 4.60
C THR A 45 11.04 -15.14 3.38
N PRO A 46 11.53 -15.39 2.15
CA PRO A 46 10.75 -15.11 0.92
C PRO A 46 9.45 -15.90 0.77
N HIS A 47 9.38 -17.12 1.32
CA HIS A 47 8.21 -18.00 1.20
C HIS A 47 7.17 -17.81 2.30
N VAL A 48 7.45 -16.98 3.31
CA VAL A 48 6.55 -16.69 4.43
C VAL A 48 6.16 -15.21 4.41
N ASP A 49 4.91 -14.92 4.76
CA ASP A 49 4.43 -13.55 4.93
C ASP A 49 4.94 -12.96 6.25
N CYS A 50 6.11 -12.33 6.22
CA CYS A 50 6.79 -11.74 7.37
C CYS A 50 6.45 -10.26 7.61
N GLY A 51 5.67 -9.64 6.72
CA GLY A 51 5.38 -8.21 6.76
C GLY A 51 4.44 -7.79 7.87
N ASP A 52 4.41 -6.48 8.13
CA ASP A 52 3.59 -5.84 9.14
C ASP A 52 2.26 -5.32 8.58
N ASN A 53 1.37 -4.88 9.47
CA ASN A 53 0.13 -4.21 9.09
C ASN A 53 0.41 -2.72 8.86
N ILE A 54 -0.06 -2.20 7.74
CA ILE A 54 0.18 -0.80 7.34
C ILE A 54 -1.15 -0.08 7.20
N ILE A 55 -1.23 1.07 7.85
CA ILE A 55 -2.32 2.03 7.74
C ILE A 55 -1.80 3.24 6.98
N ILE A 56 -2.49 3.64 5.92
CA ILE A 56 -2.20 4.88 5.19
C ILE A 56 -3.36 5.84 5.44
N ILE A 57 -3.04 7.03 5.93
CA ILE A 57 -4.00 8.11 6.19
C ILE A 57 -3.81 9.25 5.20
N ASN A 58 -4.81 10.14 5.09
CA ASN A 58 -4.81 11.31 4.20
C ASN A 58 -4.64 10.95 2.72
N ALA A 59 -5.29 9.89 2.25
CA ALA A 59 -5.18 9.46 0.85
C ALA A 59 -5.65 10.51 -0.16
N LYS A 60 -6.54 11.43 0.22
CA LYS A 60 -6.98 12.57 -0.63
C LYS A 60 -5.90 13.61 -0.89
N GLU A 61 -4.96 13.75 0.04
CA GLU A 61 -3.92 14.79 0.01
C GLU A 61 -2.59 14.28 -0.59
N VAL A 62 -2.63 13.13 -1.25
CA VAL A 62 -1.47 12.54 -1.93
C VAL A 62 -1.05 13.40 -3.13
N LEU A 63 0.25 13.67 -3.23
CA LEU A 63 0.81 14.44 -4.33
C LEU A 63 1.05 13.58 -5.58
N LEU A 64 0.54 14.04 -6.72
CA LEU A 64 0.88 13.53 -8.04
C LEU A 64 1.79 14.54 -8.75
N THR A 65 3.02 14.15 -9.01
CA THR A 65 4.03 15.01 -9.63
C THR A 65 3.90 15.08 -11.15
N GLY A 66 4.30 16.21 -11.75
CA GLY A 66 4.26 16.43 -13.19
C GLY A 66 2.85 16.48 -13.75
N ASN A 67 2.64 16.08 -14.99
CA ASN A 67 1.33 16.11 -15.67
C ASN A 67 0.50 14.83 -15.45
N LYS A 68 0.68 14.16 -14.30
CA LYS A 68 -0.03 12.90 -14.02
C LYS A 68 -1.52 13.07 -13.77
N LEU A 69 -1.94 14.22 -13.24
CA LEU A 69 -3.36 14.49 -13.00
C LEU A 69 -4.20 14.35 -14.27
N GLU A 70 -3.72 14.85 -15.38
CA GLU A 70 -4.43 14.81 -16.67
C GLU A 70 -3.98 13.62 -17.54
N GLY A 71 -2.68 13.33 -17.56
CA GLY A 71 -2.09 12.33 -18.45
C GLY A 71 -2.22 10.89 -17.99
N LYS A 72 -2.27 10.63 -16.67
CA LYS A 72 -2.37 9.26 -16.17
C LYS A 72 -3.80 8.76 -16.23
N LYS A 73 -3.99 7.60 -16.83
CA LYS A 73 -5.29 6.93 -16.97
C LYS A 73 -5.29 5.60 -16.22
N TYR A 74 -6.42 5.29 -15.61
CA TYR A 74 -6.72 4.03 -14.95
C TYR A 74 -7.77 3.29 -15.76
N TYR A 75 -7.54 2.02 -16.03
CA TYR A 75 -8.41 1.19 -16.87
C TYR A 75 -9.04 0.07 -16.04
N ASP A 76 -10.35 -0.09 -16.22
CA ASP A 76 -11.12 -1.20 -15.68
C ASP A 76 -11.93 -1.84 -16.81
N HIS A 77 -12.07 -3.16 -16.78
CA HIS A 77 -12.83 -3.89 -17.79
C HIS A 77 -13.87 -4.80 -17.11
N SER A 78 -15.13 -4.67 -17.49
CA SER A 78 -16.24 -5.44 -16.91
C SER A 78 -16.29 -6.89 -17.40
N ARG A 79 -15.41 -7.29 -18.33
CA ARG A 79 -15.39 -8.59 -19.03
C ARG A 79 -16.54 -8.82 -20.02
N TYR A 80 -17.35 -7.81 -20.31
CA TYR A 80 -18.34 -7.80 -21.39
C TYR A 80 -17.80 -7.05 -22.59
N ALA A 81 -18.32 -7.36 -23.79
CA ALA A 81 -17.93 -6.62 -25.01
C ALA A 81 -18.18 -5.12 -24.82
N GLY A 82 -17.20 -4.27 -25.17
CA GLY A 82 -17.25 -2.81 -24.95
C GLY A 82 -17.17 -2.35 -23.51
N GLY A 83 -16.82 -3.22 -22.55
CA GLY A 83 -16.81 -2.94 -21.13
C GLY A 83 -15.56 -2.22 -20.59
N LEU A 84 -14.70 -1.64 -21.43
CA LEU A 84 -13.54 -0.88 -20.99
C LEU A 84 -13.98 0.47 -20.42
N ARG A 85 -13.61 0.74 -19.18
CA ARG A 85 -13.79 2.03 -18.51
C ARG A 85 -12.45 2.70 -18.30
N THR A 86 -12.37 3.97 -18.59
CA THR A 86 -11.16 4.79 -18.42
C THR A 86 -11.48 5.91 -17.44
N ARG A 87 -10.66 6.05 -16.40
CA ARG A 87 -10.70 7.16 -15.44
C ARG A 87 -9.38 7.91 -15.47
N THR A 88 -9.43 9.24 -15.39
CA THR A 88 -8.22 10.06 -15.25
C THR A 88 -7.72 10.03 -13.80
N ALA A 89 -6.44 10.34 -13.59
CA ALA A 89 -5.92 10.44 -12.22
C ALA A 89 -6.60 11.54 -11.42
N LYS A 90 -7.02 12.64 -12.05
CA LYS A 90 -7.80 13.70 -11.43
C LYS A 90 -9.12 13.17 -10.86
N GLU A 91 -9.87 12.42 -11.65
CA GLU A 91 -11.12 11.78 -11.23
C GLU A 91 -10.88 10.77 -10.09
N MET A 92 -9.76 10.04 -10.13
CA MET A 92 -9.40 9.09 -9.07
C MET A 92 -9.09 9.79 -7.74
N VAL A 93 -8.40 10.93 -7.76
CA VAL A 93 -8.12 11.72 -6.53
C VAL A 93 -9.40 12.29 -5.93
N GLU A 94 -10.32 12.77 -6.77
CA GLU A 94 -11.56 13.42 -6.33
C GLU A 94 -12.57 12.41 -5.76
N ASN A 95 -12.77 11.28 -6.46
CA ASN A 95 -13.86 10.34 -6.16
C ASN A 95 -13.41 9.02 -5.55
N TYR A 96 -12.18 8.59 -5.82
CA TYR A 96 -11.66 7.25 -5.45
C TYR A 96 -10.23 7.28 -4.90
N PRO A 97 -9.90 8.17 -3.94
CA PRO A 97 -8.53 8.33 -3.45
C PRO A 97 -7.98 7.05 -2.78
N VAL A 98 -8.81 6.35 -2.02
CA VAL A 98 -8.44 5.07 -1.38
C VAL A 98 -8.05 4.05 -2.45
N GLU A 99 -8.88 3.84 -3.46
CA GLU A 99 -8.64 2.89 -4.54
C GLU A 99 -7.36 3.22 -5.32
N MET A 100 -7.07 4.50 -5.52
CA MET A 100 -5.85 4.95 -6.21
C MET A 100 -4.59 4.53 -5.44
N VAL A 101 -4.56 4.75 -4.13
CA VAL A 101 -3.43 4.36 -3.27
C VAL A 101 -3.31 2.84 -3.20
N GLU A 102 -4.42 2.13 -3.00
CA GLU A 102 -4.46 0.67 -2.97
C GLU A 102 -3.92 0.04 -4.26
N ARG A 103 -4.32 0.55 -5.43
CA ARG A 103 -3.82 0.10 -6.73
C ARG A 103 -2.31 0.32 -6.88
N ALA A 104 -1.80 1.46 -6.39
CA ALA A 104 -0.37 1.75 -6.43
C ALA A 104 0.43 0.77 -5.57
N VAL A 105 -0.02 0.49 -4.35
CA VAL A 105 0.63 -0.48 -3.46
C VAL A 105 0.52 -1.91 -4.00
N LYS A 106 -0.67 -2.32 -4.45
CA LYS A 106 -0.90 -3.64 -5.04
C LYS A 106 -0.01 -3.93 -6.24
N GLY A 107 0.20 -2.92 -7.10
CA GLY A 107 1.11 -3.02 -8.25
C GLY A 107 2.58 -3.22 -7.87
N MET A 108 2.98 -2.81 -6.66
CA MET A 108 4.34 -2.97 -6.12
C MET A 108 4.54 -4.25 -5.29
N LEU A 109 3.45 -4.96 -4.98
CA LEU A 109 3.50 -6.26 -4.30
C LEU A 109 3.65 -7.40 -5.31
N PRO A 110 4.17 -8.57 -4.90
CA PRO A 110 4.24 -9.76 -5.76
C PRO A 110 2.85 -10.17 -6.26
N HIS A 111 2.76 -10.55 -7.55
CA HIS A 111 1.50 -10.98 -8.19
C HIS A 111 1.24 -12.49 -8.02
N ASN A 112 1.29 -12.99 -6.78
CA ASN A 112 1.09 -14.39 -6.44
C ASN A 112 0.16 -14.56 -5.23
N ARG A 113 -0.03 -15.79 -4.78
CA ARG A 113 -0.87 -16.09 -3.60
C ARG A 113 -0.36 -15.38 -2.34
N LEU A 114 0.96 -15.35 -2.15
CA LEU A 114 1.59 -14.70 -1.01
C LEU A 114 1.40 -13.17 -1.07
N GLY A 115 1.54 -12.56 -2.25
CA GLY A 115 1.29 -11.13 -2.45
C GLY A 115 -0.16 -10.73 -2.14
N ARG A 116 -1.14 -11.59 -2.44
CA ARG A 116 -2.54 -11.36 -2.04
C ARG A 116 -2.75 -11.41 -0.52
N GLN A 117 -2.01 -12.25 0.19
CA GLN A 117 -2.02 -12.26 1.66
C GLN A 117 -1.39 -11.00 2.24
N MET A 118 -0.28 -10.53 1.66
CA MET A 118 0.38 -9.27 2.05
C MET A 118 -0.58 -8.08 1.86
N TYR A 119 -1.30 -8.02 0.75
CA TYR A 119 -2.25 -6.95 0.44
C TYR A 119 -3.38 -6.83 1.47
N LYS A 120 -3.83 -7.94 2.08
CA LYS A 120 -4.87 -7.92 3.12
C LYS A 120 -4.47 -7.18 4.40
N LYS A 121 -3.19 -6.90 4.58
CA LYS A 121 -2.65 -6.15 5.73
C LYS A 121 -2.52 -4.66 5.46
N LEU A 122 -2.98 -4.19 4.30
CA LEU A 122 -3.04 -2.79 3.94
C LEU A 122 -4.41 -2.22 4.27
N PHE A 123 -4.41 -1.09 4.97
CA PHE A 123 -5.60 -0.32 5.32
C PHE A 123 -5.39 1.12 4.85
N VAL A 124 -6.29 1.65 4.03
CA VAL A 124 -6.18 3.00 3.46
C VAL A 124 -7.40 3.81 3.84
N TYR A 125 -7.18 5.03 4.33
CA TYR A 125 -8.23 5.96 4.74
C TYR A 125 -8.08 7.30 4.03
N GLU A 126 -9.20 7.91 3.67
CA GLU A 126 -9.23 9.18 2.95
C GLU A 126 -8.72 10.35 3.79
N GLY A 127 -9.13 10.39 5.07
CA GLY A 127 -8.78 11.42 6.05
C GLY A 127 -7.75 10.97 7.05
N ASN A 128 -7.64 11.73 8.13
CA ASN A 128 -6.68 11.49 9.22
C ASN A 128 -7.15 10.44 10.24
N GLU A 129 -8.45 10.13 10.26
CA GLU A 129 -9.01 9.22 11.26
C GLU A 129 -8.96 7.76 10.80
N HIS A 130 -8.62 6.87 11.72
CA HIS A 130 -8.62 5.43 11.48
C HIS A 130 -9.15 4.67 12.72
N PRO A 131 -9.84 3.53 12.55
CA PRO A 131 -10.43 2.76 13.66
C PRO A 131 -9.44 1.88 14.44
N HIS A 132 -8.15 1.94 14.12
CA HIS A 132 -7.11 1.05 14.65
C HIS A 132 -6.35 1.62 15.87
N ALA A 133 -7.00 2.45 16.69
CA ALA A 133 -6.35 3.02 17.88
C ALA A 133 -5.96 1.95 18.91
N ALA A 134 -6.77 0.89 19.05
CA ALA A 134 -6.52 -0.21 19.97
C ALA A 134 -5.22 -0.98 19.67
N GLN A 135 -4.78 -1.03 18.43
CA GLN A 135 -3.55 -1.68 17.99
C GLN A 135 -2.29 -0.84 18.26
N GLN A 136 -2.43 0.41 18.73
CA GLN A 136 -1.33 1.33 19.02
C GLN A 136 -0.30 1.41 17.88
N PRO A 137 -0.71 1.80 16.66
CA PRO A 137 0.17 1.81 15.52
C PRO A 137 1.29 2.85 15.67
N LYS A 138 2.49 2.50 15.26
CA LYS A 138 3.67 3.38 15.28
C LYS A 138 3.71 4.24 14.01
N GLU A 139 3.94 5.54 14.16
CA GLU A 139 4.10 6.42 13.02
C GLU A 139 5.44 6.21 12.30
N ILE A 140 5.37 6.15 10.96
CA ILE A 140 6.56 6.13 10.11
C ILE A 140 6.51 7.29 9.13
N LYS A 141 7.58 8.07 9.14
CA LYS A 141 7.79 9.14 8.16
C LYS A 141 8.37 8.56 6.87
N VAL A 142 7.76 8.92 5.76
CA VAL A 142 8.34 8.68 4.44
C VAL A 142 9.30 9.83 4.16
N GLY A 143 10.61 9.56 4.10
CA GLY A 143 11.62 10.60 3.86
C GLY A 143 11.40 11.30 2.52
N ARG A 144 11.54 12.62 2.51
CA ARG A 144 11.76 13.41 1.30
C ARG A 144 13.28 13.38 1.05
N GLU A 145 13.76 12.37 0.33
CA GLU A 145 15.09 12.40 -0.27
C GLU A 145 15.01 12.93 -1.69
#